data_b6505e5aa4a621fdddbca39cc8a23f44
#
_entry.id   b6505e5aa4a621fdddbca39cc8a23f44
#
_cell.length_a   1.000
_cell.length_b   1.000
_cell.length_c   1.000
_cell.angle_alpha   90.00
_cell.angle_beta   90.00
_cell.angle_gamma   90.00
#
_symmetry.space_group_name_H-M   'P 1'
#
loop_
_entity.id
_entity.type
_entity.pdbx_description
1 polymer ?
#
loop_
_entity_poly.entity_id
_entity_poly.type
_entity_poly.pdbx_seq_one_letter_code
_entity_poly.pdbx_strand_id
1 'polypeptide(L)'
;MPRFRYTATNEKGKTVRGLLEAPSEEALYAKLRNDGLYMTDAQEAQKAHATFRPLKTAVLVDFCRNLGTLLTAGLPLVRAFRIMADERTIDARQKALYEAILSELRKGVPLSDAMESCAPAFPTLLLAMIRSAEGTGSIDHACARMATYYEREHKMNQQVGNSMMYPIILSVLIVGVIAILMTFVLPQFKPMFDQMETLPFLTQLLFDVSDFVGANWPVLLVVAALIVFGGKLLLAQPKVRRQWDRFILHAPVVGVLNRKICTARFASTLSNLYGSGVPIITTLAAARDAIGNRWIESQFGDALDSIRAGHSLSEAIAGIDGFEVKLSSSVAVGEETGKLDSLLATISETLDYEAEMATKRLVTLLEPVMIVVMGLVVGGIVAAVIVPIYQSYGTIGASSGAI
;
A
#
# COMPACT_ATOMS: atom_id res chain seq x y z
N MET A 1 -28.56 21.12 -15.48
CA MET A 1 -28.73 21.09 -16.93
C MET A 1 -27.62 20.21 -17.52
N PRO A 2 -27.89 19.39 -18.53
CA PRO A 2 -26.84 18.59 -19.16
C PRO A 2 -25.79 19.50 -19.79
N ARG A 3 -24.52 19.09 -19.72
CA ARG A 3 -23.41 19.79 -20.37
C ARG A 3 -23.10 19.08 -21.68
N PHE A 4 -22.98 19.83 -22.74
CA PHE A 4 -22.62 19.32 -24.06
C PHE A 4 -21.21 19.76 -24.41
N ARG A 5 -20.39 18.81 -24.84
CA ARG A 5 -19.13 19.11 -25.53
C ARG A 5 -19.47 19.28 -27.01
N TYR A 6 -19.23 20.48 -27.54
CA TYR A 6 -19.51 20.78 -28.93
C TYR A 6 -18.25 21.05 -29.72
N THR A 7 -18.32 20.74 -31.00
CA THR A 7 -17.41 21.19 -32.03
C THR A 7 -18.22 22.01 -33.00
N ALA A 8 -17.86 23.29 -33.19
CA ALA A 8 -18.55 24.20 -34.11
C ALA A 8 -17.54 24.92 -35.00
N THR A 9 -17.99 25.36 -36.13
CA THR A 9 -17.19 26.14 -37.11
C THR A 9 -17.74 27.56 -37.21
N ASN A 10 -16.89 28.55 -37.14
CA ASN A 10 -17.29 29.93 -37.30
C ASN A 10 -17.38 30.28 -38.81
N GLU A 11 -17.93 31.46 -39.16
CA GLU A 11 -18.07 31.93 -40.55
C GLU A 11 -16.75 32.00 -41.34
N LYS A 12 -15.60 32.01 -40.65
CA LYS A 12 -14.27 32.00 -41.26
C LYS A 12 -13.68 30.60 -41.43
N GLY A 13 -14.48 29.54 -41.24
CA GLY A 13 -14.03 28.13 -41.38
C GLY A 13 -13.15 27.62 -40.24
N LYS A 14 -12.98 28.38 -39.13
CA LYS A 14 -12.16 27.96 -38.00
C LYS A 14 -12.99 27.14 -37.03
N THR A 15 -12.49 25.93 -36.67
CA THR A 15 -13.13 25.04 -35.72
C THR A 15 -12.92 25.54 -34.27
N VAL A 16 -14.03 25.68 -33.55
CA VAL A 16 -14.07 26.03 -32.12
C VAL A 16 -14.65 24.85 -31.35
N ARG A 17 -14.00 24.48 -30.27
CA ARG A 17 -14.45 23.41 -29.35
C ARG A 17 -14.71 24.01 -27.99
N GLY A 18 -15.82 23.62 -27.37
CA GLY A 18 -16.20 24.15 -26.05
C GLY A 18 -17.12 23.21 -25.28
N LEU A 19 -17.45 23.64 -24.07
CA LEU A 19 -18.45 23.00 -23.19
C LEU A 19 -19.53 24.06 -22.91
N LEU A 20 -20.80 23.71 -23.14
CA LEU A 20 -21.91 24.61 -22.91
C LEU A 20 -23.07 23.87 -22.25
N GLU A 21 -23.75 24.51 -21.31
CA GLU A 21 -24.95 23.95 -20.67
C GLU A 21 -26.19 24.29 -21.48
N ALA A 22 -26.93 23.25 -21.86
CA ALA A 22 -28.20 23.40 -22.57
C ALA A 22 -29.18 22.31 -22.12
N PRO A 23 -30.51 22.56 -22.11
CA PRO A 23 -31.53 21.58 -21.74
C PRO A 23 -31.66 20.43 -22.75
N SER A 24 -31.34 20.68 -24.03
CA SER A 24 -31.34 19.70 -25.12
C SER A 24 -30.29 20.07 -26.17
N GLU A 25 -29.99 19.13 -27.07
CA GLU A 25 -29.08 19.37 -28.21
C GLU A 25 -29.61 20.45 -29.16
N GLU A 26 -30.92 20.50 -29.33
CA GLU A 26 -31.59 21.53 -30.11
C GLU A 26 -31.42 22.94 -29.50
N ALA A 27 -31.53 23.04 -28.18
CA ALA A 27 -31.29 24.29 -27.46
C ALA A 27 -29.81 24.72 -27.51
N LEU A 28 -28.89 23.78 -27.53
CA LEU A 28 -27.48 24.02 -27.75
C LEU A 28 -27.23 24.58 -29.15
N TYR A 29 -27.82 23.94 -30.16
CA TYR A 29 -27.75 24.39 -31.55
C TYR A 29 -28.25 25.83 -31.74
N ALA A 30 -29.41 26.15 -31.15
CA ALA A 30 -29.97 27.47 -31.21
C ALA A 30 -29.04 28.52 -30.55
N LYS A 31 -28.42 28.17 -29.45
CA LYS A 31 -27.51 29.04 -28.68
C LYS A 31 -26.21 29.31 -29.44
N LEU A 32 -25.60 28.27 -30.00
CA LEU A 32 -24.39 28.37 -30.81
C LEU A 32 -24.62 29.16 -32.10
N ARG A 33 -25.79 28.99 -32.73
CA ARG A 33 -26.18 29.72 -33.93
C ARG A 33 -26.34 31.24 -33.67
N ASN A 34 -26.86 31.62 -32.50
CA ASN A 34 -26.93 33.01 -32.08
C ASN A 34 -25.54 33.63 -31.87
N ASP A 35 -24.56 32.81 -31.51
CA ASP A 35 -23.16 33.22 -31.33
C ASP A 35 -22.34 33.14 -32.64
N GLY A 36 -23.00 32.92 -33.81
CA GLY A 36 -22.34 32.83 -35.13
C GLY A 36 -21.51 31.55 -35.33
N LEU A 37 -21.83 30.50 -34.56
CA LEU A 37 -21.14 29.21 -34.61
C LEU A 37 -22.06 28.14 -35.18
N TYR A 38 -21.56 27.42 -36.19
CA TYR A 38 -22.27 26.30 -36.81
C TYR A 38 -21.79 25.00 -36.17
N MET A 39 -22.68 24.35 -35.45
CA MET A 39 -22.38 23.07 -34.74
C MET A 39 -22.13 21.96 -35.77
N THR A 40 -20.99 21.31 -35.66
CA THR A 40 -20.59 20.17 -36.51
C THR A 40 -20.79 18.84 -35.78
N ASP A 41 -20.56 18.82 -34.46
CA ASP A 41 -20.74 17.64 -33.61
C ASP A 41 -21.06 18.10 -32.18
N ALA A 42 -21.98 17.39 -31.54
CA ALA A 42 -22.30 17.61 -30.13
C ALA A 42 -22.44 16.24 -29.44
N GLN A 43 -21.73 16.09 -28.37
CA GLN A 43 -21.88 14.94 -27.49
C GLN A 43 -22.24 15.44 -26.09
N GLU A 44 -23.28 14.86 -25.53
CA GLU A 44 -23.56 15.08 -24.12
C GLU A 44 -22.29 14.71 -23.34
N ALA A 45 -21.69 15.72 -22.72
CA ALA A 45 -20.56 15.47 -21.86
C ALA A 45 -21.10 14.63 -20.72
N GLN A 46 -21.03 13.31 -20.88
CA GLN A 46 -21.18 12.42 -19.73
C GLN A 46 -20.34 13.05 -18.65
N LYS A 47 -20.95 13.33 -17.49
CA LYS A 47 -20.20 13.75 -16.31
C LYS A 47 -19.01 12.79 -16.25
N ALA A 48 -17.82 13.30 -16.53
CA ALA A 48 -16.62 12.51 -16.34
C ALA A 48 -16.77 11.99 -14.93
N HIS A 49 -16.98 10.68 -14.77
CA HIS A 49 -16.96 10.06 -13.46
C HIS A 49 -15.61 10.49 -12.92
N ALA A 50 -15.63 11.40 -11.95
CA ALA A 50 -14.42 11.88 -11.35
C ALA A 50 -13.73 10.60 -10.83
N THR A 51 -12.64 10.22 -11.48
CA THR A 51 -11.89 9.03 -11.08
C THR A 51 -11.24 9.36 -9.76
N PHE A 52 -11.94 9.02 -8.68
CA PHE A 52 -11.44 9.20 -7.34
C PHE A 52 -10.31 8.21 -7.10
N ARG A 53 -9.31 8.62 -6.32
CA ARG A 53 -8.24 7.73 -5.89
C ARG A 53 -8.63 7.08 -4.56
N PRO A 54 -8.12 5.87 -4.27
CA PRO A 54 -8.32 5.25 -2.97
C PRO A 54 -7.95 6.21 -1.83
N LEU A 55 -8.81 6.30 -0.84
CA LEU A 55 -8.59 7.10 0.35
C LEU A 55 -7.50 6.47 1.22
N LYS A 56 -6.67 7.32 1.85
CA LYS A 56 -5.69 6.87 2.83
C LYS A 56 -6.41 6.39 4.09
N THR A 57 -5.83 5.41 4.79
CA THR A 57 -6.41 4.83 6.02
C THR A 57 -6.75 5.90 7.07
N ALA A 58 -5.91 6.92 7.25
CA ALA A 58 -6.21 8.03 8.15
C ALA A 58 -7.52 8.76 7.79
N VAL A 59 -7.73 9.02 6.49
CA VAL A 59 -8.94 9.67 6.00
C VAL A 59 -10.17 8.78 6.18
N LEU A 60 -10.02 7.45 6.04
CA LEU A 60 -11.09 6.50 6.31
C LEU A 60 -11.48 6.48 7.78
N VAL A 61 -10.51 6.61 8.71
CA VAL A 61 -10.78 6.77 10.15
C VAL A 61 -11.65 7.99 10.39
N ASP A 62 -11.22 9.15 9.88
CA ASP A 62 -11.93 10.42 10.09
C ASP A 62 -13.32 10.39 9.44
N PHE A 63 -13.42 9.86 8.23
CA PHE A 63 -14.71 9.66 7.54
C PHE A 63 -15.69 8.84 8.37
N CYS A 64 -15.27 7.65 8.80
CA CYS A 64 -16.14 6.76 9.58
C CYS A 64 -16.47 7.35 10.94
N ARG A 65 -15.52 7.98 11.62
CA ARG A 65 -15.73 8.61 12.93
C ARG A 65 -16.70 9.78 12.84
N ASN A 66 -16.49 10.69 11.90
CA ASN A 66 -17.31 11.88 11.73
C ASN A 66 -18.73 11.49 11.31
N LEU A 67 -18.88 10.61 10.31
CA LEU A 67 -20.18 10.14 9.87
C LEU A 67 -20.91 9.43 10.99
N GLY A 68 -20.25 8.49 11.69
CA GLY A 68 -20.83 7.77 12.83
C GLY A 68 -21.31 8.71 13.92
N THR A 69 -20.48 9.68 14.33
CA THR A 69 -20.84 10.66 15.36
C THR A 69 -22.05 11.51 14.98
N LEU A 70 -22.10 11.98 13.72
CA LEU A 70 -23.23 12.79 13.24
C LEU A 70 -24.54 11.99 13.20
N LEU A 71 -24.46 10.71 12.77
CA LEU A 71 -25.63 9.83 12.74
C LEU A 71 -26.11 9.44 14.14
N THR A 72 -25.19 9.14 15.07
CA THR A 72 -25.54 8.86 16.47
C THR A 72 -26.17 10.08 17.14
N ALA A 73 -25.82 11.30 16.72
CA ALA A 73 -26.47 12.54 17.15
C ALA A 73 -27.86 12.76 16.51
N GLY A 74 -28.37 11.81 15.71
CA GLY A 74 -29.68 11.85 15.08
C GLY A 74 -29.77 12.70 13.82
N LEU A 75 -28.63 13.10 13.21
CA LEU A 75 -28.64 13.89 11.99
C LEU A 75 -28.94 13.01 10.77
N PRO A 76 -29.85 13.45 9.87
CA PRO A 76 -30.07 12.74 8.61
C PRO A 76 -28.81 12.67 7.74
N LEU A 77 -28.64 11.59 6.96
CA LEU A 77 -27.47 11.35 6.09
C LEU A 77 -27.13 12.55 5.20
N VAL A 78 -28.12 13.13 4.53
CA VAL A 78 -27.93 14.30 3.65
C VAL A 78 -27.35 15.49 4.40
N ARG A 79 -27.76 15.70 5.66
CA ARG A 79 -27.26 16.79 6.51
C ARG A 79 -25.86 16.49 7.02
N ALA A 80 -25.60 15.25 7.40
CA ALA A 80 -24.28 14.79 7.83
C ALA A 80 -23.23 14.99 6.72
N PHE A 81 -23.51 14.54 5.51
CA PHE A 81 -22.61 14.73 4.37
C PHE A 81 -22.40 16.20 3.99
N ARG A 82 -23.44 17.04 4.16
CA ARG A 82 -23.27 18.49 3.94
C ARG A 82 -22.28 19.10 4.94
N ILE A 83 -22.43 18.77 6.23
CA ILE A 83 -21.52 19.24 7.29
C ILE A 83 -20.10 18.79 7.00
N MET A 84 -19.91 17.51 6.64
CA MET A 84 -18.59 16.97 6.28
C MET A 84 -17.99 17.65 5.04
N ALA A 85 -18.80 18.00 4.03
CA ALA A 85 -18.33 18.67 2.83
C ALA A 85 -17.98 20.16 3.05
N ASP A 86 -18.62 20.80 4.04
CA ASP A 86 -18.39 22.22 4.39
C ASP A 86 -17.25 22.39 5.43
N GLU A 87 -16.67 21.29 5.90
CA GLU A 87 -15.54 21.33 6.85
C GLU A 87 -14.31 21.98 6.20
N ARG A 88 -13.68 22.94 6.91
CA ARG A 88 -12.57 23.75 6.38
C ARG A 88 -11.23 22.99 6.32
N THR A 89 -11.11 21.92 7.05
CA THR A 89 -9.85 21.14 7.20
C THR A 89 -9.67 20.07 6.12
N ILE A 90 -10.71 19.77 5.34
CA ILE A 90 -10.66 18.73 4.32
C ILE A 90 -9.98 19.21 3.03
N ASP A 91 -9.27 18.27 2.39
CA ASP A 91 -8.64 18.49 1.08
C ASP A 91 -9.72 18.69 -0.02
N ALA A 92 -9.40 19.48 -1.02
CA ALA A 92 -10.31 19.74 -2.17
C ALA A 92 -10.83 18.46 -2.84
N ARG A 93 -10.03 17.38 -2.83
CA ARG A 93 -10.44 16.06 -3.35
C ARG A 93 -11.48 15.37 -2.48
N GLN A 94 -11.31 15.44 -1.16
CA GLN A 94 -12.29 14.90 -0.20
C GLN A 94 -13.61 15.67 -0.30
N LYS A 95 -13.54 16.98 -0.41
CA LYS A 95 -14.70 17.84 -0.63
C LYS A 95 -15.47 17.40 -1.88
N ALA A 96 -14.79 17.27 -3.02
CA ALA A 96 -15.41 16.82 -4.27
C ALA A 96 -16.03 15.42 -4.14
N LEU A 97 -15.40 14.50 -3.38
CA LEU A 97 -15.93 13.18 -3.10
C LEU A 97 -17.23 13.26 -2.28
N TYR A 98 -17.23 14.03 -1.18
CA TYR A 98 -18.41 14.19 -0.34
C TYR A 98 -19.55 14.89 -1.06
N GLU A 99 -19.27 15.89 -1.90
CA GLU A 99 -20.25 16.55 -2.76
C GLU A 99 -20.84 15.59 -3.81
N ALA A 100 -20.04 14.69 -4.39
CA ALA A 100 -20.51 13.67 -5.30
C ALA A 100 -21.51 12.72 -4.61
N ILE A 101 -21.15 12.18 -3.43
CA ILE A 101 -22.02 11.33 -2.64
C ILE A 101 -23.29 12.09 -2.23
N LEU A 102 -23.16 13.33 -1.75
CA LEU A 102 -24.31 14.17 -1.38
C LEU A 102 -25.28 14.37 -2.54
N SER A 103 -24.75 14.52 -3.75
CA SER A 103 -25.55 14.64 -4.98
C SER A 103 -26.41 13.40 -5.25
N GLU A 104 -25.86 12.20 -5.02
CA GLU A 104 -26.60 10.93 -5.19
C GLU A 104 -27.60 10.70 -4.07
N LEU A 105 -27.22 10.97 -2.81
CA LEU A 105 -28.13 10.88 -1.65
C LEU A 105 -29.36 11.78 -1.81
N ARG A 106 -29.21 12.98 -2.39
CA ARG A 106 -30.35 13.88 -2.68
C ARG A 106 -31.32 13.35 -3.73
N LYS A 107 -30.87 12.42 -4.59
CA LYS A 107 -31.72 11.71 -5.56
C LYS A 107 -32.43 10.49 -4.94
N GLY A 108 -32.15 10.18 -3.68
CA GLY A 108 -32.68 9.02 -2.99
C GLY A 108 -31.88 7.73 -3.23
N VAL A 109 -30.69 7.83 -3.81
CA VAL A 109 -29.80 6.66 -3.99
C VAL A 109 -29.29 6.22 -2.61
N PRO A 110 -29.24 4.90 -2.29
CA PRO A 110 -28.67 4.38 -1.07
C PRO A 110 -27.21 4.84 -0.88
N LEU A 111 -26.77 4.98 0.38
CA LEU A 111 -25.41 5.44 0.68
C LEU A 111 -24.36 4.49 0.11
N SER A 112 -24.55 3.18 0.25
CA SER A 112 -23.62 2.17 -0.27
C SER A 112 -23.43 2.29 -1.78
N ASP A 113 -24.50 2.51 -2.55
CA ASP A 113 -24.44 2.65 -4.00
C ASP A 113 -23.85 4.01 -4.41
N ALA A 114 -24.17 5.08 -3.66
CA ALA A 114 -23.55 6.39 -3.85
C ALA A 114 -22.02 6.35 -3.61
N MET A 115 -21.57 5.62 -2.58
CA MET A 115 -20.14 5.41 -2.31
C MET A 115 -19.49 4.53 -3.37
N GLU A 116 -20.15 3.48 -3.84
CA GLU A 116 -19.66 2.57 -4.89
C GLU A 116 -19.48 3.31 -6.22
N SER A 117 -20.39 4.26 -6.55
CA SER A 117 -20.25 5.11 -7.74
C SER A 117 -18.98 5.97 -7.76
N CYS A 118 -18.37 6.17 -6.60
CA CYS A 118 -17.11 6.88 -6.42
C CYS A 118 -15.88 5.94 -6.41
N ALA A 119 -16.02 4.69 -6.87
CA ALA A 119 -14.91 3.74 -6.91
C ALA A 119 -13.70 4.33 -7.67
N PRO A 120 -12.46 4.01 -7.23
CA PRO A 120 -12.05 3.14 -6.13
C PRO A 120 -11.82 3.87 -4.79
N ALA A 121 -12.55 4.95 -4.47
CA ALA A 121 -12.29 5.76 -3.27
C ALA A 121 -12.40 4.97 -1.96
N PHE A 122 -13.40 4.09 -1.86
CA PHE A 122 -13.68 3.33 -0.66
C PHE A 122 -13.31 1.85 -0.81
N PRO A 123 -12.71 1.23 0.22
CA PRO A 123 -12.45 -0.21 0.25
C PRO A 123 -13.75 -1.04 0.22
N THR A 124 -13.67 -2.23 -0.39
CA THR A 124 -14.80 -3.18 -0.50
C THR A 124 -15.40 -3.56 0.86
N LEU A 125 -14.55 -3.70 1.89
CA LEU A 125 -14.97 -3.94 3.26
C LEU A 125 -15.94 -2.85 3.76
N LEU A 126 -15.59 -1.57 3.60
CA LEU A 126 -16.43 -0.46 4.05
C LEU A 126 -17.77 -0.44 3.30
N LEU A 127 -17.73 -0.64 1.98
CA LEU A 127 -18.96 -0.70 1.16
C LEU A 127 -19.89 -1.84 1.60
N ALA A 128 -19.33 -3.03 1.87
CA ALA A 128 -20.10 -4.17 2.34
C ALA A 128 -20.73 -3.92 3.72
N MET A 129 -19.96 -3.30 4.64
CA MET A 129 -20.44 -2.93 5.97
C MET A 129 -21.57 -1.90 5.91
N ILE A 130 -21.43 -0.86 5.12
CA ILE A 130 -22.46 0.18 4.96
C ILE A 130 -23.72 -0.43 4.31
N ARG A 131 -23.57 -1.26 3.28
CA ARG A 131 -24.68 -1.93 2.59
C ARG A 131 -25.49 -2.82 3.54
N SER A 132 -24.81 -3.59 4.39
CA SER A 132 -25.49 -4.40 5.43
C SER A 132 -26.21 -3.52 6.45
N ALA A 133 -25.57 -2.44 6.88
CA ALA A 133 -26.10 -1.53 7.89
C ALA A 133 -27.28 -0.67 7.37
N GLU A 134 -27.34 -0.37 6.09
CA GLU A 134 -28.48 0.31 5.46
C GLU A 134 -29.76 -0.53 5.57
N GLY A 135 -29.64 -1.84 5.34
CA GLY A 135 -30.79 -2.75 5.46
C GLY A 135 -31.35 -2.85 6.87
N THR A 136 -30.54 -2.61 7.89
CA THR A 136 -30.91 -2.68 9.32
C THR A 136 -31.11 -1.30 9.97
N GLY A 137 -30.78 -0.21 9.25
CA GLY A 137 -30.88 1.15 9.79
C GLY A 137 -29.78 1.52 10.80
N SER A 138 -28.69 0.71 10.89
CA SER A 138 -27.64 0.82 11.90
C SER A 138 -26.30 1.32 11.33
N ILE A 139 -26.34 2.29 10.42
CA ILE A 139 -25.15 2.85 9.76
C ILE A 139 -24.19 3.48 10.77
N ASP A 140 -24.69 4.11 11.82
CA ASP A 140 -23.92 4.69 12.92
C ASP A 140 -23.02 3.65 13.60
N HIS A 141 -23.58 2.49 13.94
CA HIS A 141 -22.82 1.37 14.53
C HIS A 141 -21.82 0.77 13.56
N ALA A 142 -22.15 0.66 12.28
CA ALA A 142 -21.21 0.20 11.25
C ALA A 142 -20.05 1.18 11.10
N CYS A 143 -20.33 2.47 11.08
CA CYS A 143 -19.31 3.52 11.02
C CYS A 143 -18.39 3.49 12.26
N ALA A 144 -18.94 3.32 13.47
CA ALA A 144 -18.16 3.23 14.70
C ALA A 144 -17.20 2.02 14.67
N ARG A 145 -17.68 0.85 14.22
CA ARG A 145 -16.84 -0.35 14.04
C ARG A 145 -15.76 -0.14 13.00
N MET A 146 -16.09 0.45 11.85
CA MET A 146 -15.11 0.72 10.79
C MET A 146 -14.08 1.78 11.20
N ALA A 147 -14.48 2.77 11.98
CA ALA A 147 -13.54 3.73 12.56
C ALA A 147 -12.50 3.03 13.43
N THR A 148 -12.92 2.12 14.33
CA THR A 148 -12.03 1.34 15.19
C THR A 148 -11.11 0.42 14.36
N TYR A 149 -11.65 -0.24 13.35
CA TYR A 149 -10.88 -1.10 12.44
C TYR A 149 -9.77 -0.31 11.73
N TYR A 150 -10.13 0.78 11.05
CA TYR A 150 -9.15 1.60 10.32
C TYR A 150 -8.19 2.33 11.28
N GLU A 151 -8.59 2.65 12.50
CA GLU A 151 -7.69 3.22 13.50
C GLU A 151 -6.60 2.22 13.90
N ARG A 152 -6.95 0.95 14.12
CA ARG A 152 -5.97 -0.13 14.39
C ARG A 152 -5.02 -0.31 13.19
N GLU A 153 -5.56 -0.37 12.00
CA GLU A 153 -4.75 -0.48 10.77
C GLU A 153 -3.81 0.74 10.59
N HIS A 154 -4.32 1.94 10.83
CA HIS A 154 -3.53 3.17 10.76
C HIS A 154 -2.40 3.19 11.79
N LYS A 155 -2.69 2.85 13.04
CA LYS A 155 -1.69 2.74 14.12
C LYS A 155 -0.60 1.71 13.77
N MET A 156 -0.97 0.55 13.25
CA MET A 156 -0.01 -0.46 12.83
C MET A 156 0.89 0.05 11.70
N ASN A 157 0.32 0.68 10.69
CA ASN A 157 1.08 1.26 9.58
C ASN A 157 2.01 2.40 10.04
N GLN A 158 1.54 3.28 10.94
CA GLN A 158 2.37 4.33 11.54
C GLN A 158 3.51 3.75 12.37
N GLN A 159 3.24 2.73 13.17
CA GLN A 159 4.25 2.09 14.01
C GLN A 159 5.37 1.47 13.16
N VAL A 160 5.01 0.78 12.07
CA VAL A 160 5.99 0.28 11.09
C VAL A 160 6.79 1.44 10.50
N GLY A 161 6.12 2.50 10.03
CA GLY A 161 6.77 3.67 9.45
C GLY A 161 7.72 4.37 10.41
N ASN A 162 7.29 4.61 11.65
CA ASN A 162 8.11 5.24 12.68
C ASN A 162 9.31 4.38 13.08
N SER A 163 9.10 3.07 13.19
CA SER A 163 10.18 2.15 13.53
C SER A 163 11.22 1.99 12.42
N MET A 164 10.85 2.22 11.16
CA MET A 164 11.76 2.22 10.01
C MET A 164 12.59 3.50 9.88
N MET A 165 12.24 4.58 10.59
CA MET A 165 12.96 5.86 10.47
C MET A 165 14.42 5.73 10.91
N TYR A 166 14.68 5.09 12.07
CA TYR A 166 16.04 4.87 12.57
C TYR A 166 16.90 4.02 11.61
N PRO A 167 16.47 2.84 11.13
CA PRO A 167 17.20 2.08 10.13
C PRO A 167 17.49 2.85 8.84
N ILE A 168 16.56 3.68 8.37
CA ILE A 168 16.74 4.49 7.17
C ILE A 168 17.83 5.55 7.39
N ILE A 169 17.75 6.31 8.49
CA ILE A 169 18.76 7.33 8.83
C ILE A 169 20.13 6.69 8.96
N LEU A 170 20.23 5.58 9.68
CA LEU A 170 21.48 4.85 9.87
C LEU A 170 22.02 4.32 8.54
N SER A 171 21.18 3.78 7.67
CA SER A 171 21.58 3.32 6.32
C SER A 171 22.12 4.45 5.47
N VAL A 172 21.49 5.62 5.48
CA VAL A 172 21.94 6.81 4.75
C VAL A 172 23.29 7.26 5.30
N LEU A 173 23.47 7.25 6.62
CA LEU A 173 24.73 7.64 7.26
C LEU A 173 25.85 6.65 6.90
N ILE A 174 25.60 5.35 6.94
CA ILE A 174 26.57 4.30 6.55
C ILE A 174 27.00 4.49 5.08
N VAL A 175 26.03 4.65 4.18
CA VAL A 175 26.31 4.89 2.75
C VAL A 175 27.13 6.19 2.56
N GLY A 176 26.79 7.25 3.30
CA GLY A 176 27.53 8.51 3.29
C GLY A 176 28.98 8.34 3.75
N VAL A 177 29.21 7.64 4.87
CA VAL A 177 30.57 7.34 5.37
C VAL A 177 31.36 6.51 4.36
N ILE A 178 30.77 5.46 3.80
CA ILE A 178 31.40 4.63 2.76
C ILE A 178 31.77 5.49 1.54
N ALA A 179 30.85 6.33 1.08
CA ALA A 179 31.10 7.22 -0.07
C ALA A 179 32.26 8.19 0.21
N ILE A 180 32.32 8.79 1.39
CA ILE A 180 33.43 9.67 1.80
C ILE A 180 34.74 8.89 1.85
N LEU A 181 34.78 7.72 2.47
CA LEU A 181 35.99 6.90 2.56
C LEU A 181 36.47 6.48 1.18
N MET A 182 35.59 6.05 0.29
CA MET A 182 35.91 5.61 -1.06
C MET A 182 36.37 6.76 -1.97
N THR A 183 35.74 7.96 -1.84
CA THR A 183 35.99 9.07 -2.76
C THR A 183 37.16 9.96 -2.32
N PHE A 184 37.36 10.15 -1.00
CA PHE A 184 38.34 11.08 -0.46
C PHE A 184 39.51 10.39 0.22
N VAL A 185 39.26 9.35 1.01
CA VAL A 185 40.31 8.72 1.83
C VAL A 185 41.11 7.71 1.02
N LEU A 186 40.43 6.77 0.37
CA LEU A 186 41.10 5.69 -0.36
C LEU A 186 42.01 6.18 -1.49
N PRO A 187 41.65 7.18 -2.30
CA PRO A 187 42.55 7.69 -3.35
C PRO A 187 43.88 8.30 -2.85
N GLN A 188 43.91 8.82 -1.60
CA GLN A 188 45.13 9.37 -1.03
C GLN A 188 46.21 8.31 -0.79
N PHE A 189 45.80 7.05 -0.63
CA PHE A 189 46.74 5.93 -0.47
C PHE A 189 47.19 5.31 -1.81
N LYS A 190 46.53 5.66 -2.94
CA LYS A 190 46.83 5.10 -4.26
C LYS A 190 48.32 5.25 -4.65
N PRO A 191 48.98 6.43 -4.48
CA PRO A 191 50.39 6.59 -4.84
C PRO A 191 51.35 5.71 -4.02
N MET A 192 50.97 5.35 -2.81
CA MET A 192 51.73 4.47 -1.95
C MET A 192 51.58 3.00 -2.39
N PHE A 193 50.41 2.61 -2.84
CA PHE A 193 50.13 1.24 -3.29
C PHE A 193 50.65 0.96 -4.72
N ASP A 194 50.72 1.98 -5.58
CA ASP A 194 51.29 1.87 -6.95
C ASP A 194 52.75 1.47 -6.96
N GLN A 195 53.45 1.62 -5.82
CA GLN A 195 54.87 1.22 -5.65
C GLN A 195 55.03 -0.26 -5.22
N MET A 196 53.92 -0.96 -4.96
CA MET A 196 53.97 -2.37 -4.54
C MET A 196 53.74 -3.30 -5.74
N GLU A 197 54.58 -4.32 -5.91
CA GLU A 197 54.48 -5.31 -6.99
C GLU A 197 53.20 -6.17 -6.87
N THR A 198 52.69 -6.40 -5.64
CA THR A 198 51.49 -7.19 -5.40
C THR A 198 50.65 -6.59 -4.28
N LEU A 199 49.39 -6.28 -4.59
CA LEU A 199 48.40 -5.84 -3.61
C LEU A 199 47.67 -7.03 -3.03
N PRO A 200 47.31 -7.03 -1.71
CA PRO A 200 46.41 -8.00 -1.13
C PRO A 200 45.04 -7.98 -1.85
N PHE A 201 44.43 -9.15 -2.04
CA PHE A 201 43.15 -9.31 -2.74
C PHE A 201 42.06 -8.35 -2.25
N LEU A 202 41.95 -8.15 -0.94
CA LEU A 202 40.94 -7.29 -0.33
C LEU A 202 41.15 -5.82 -0.71
N THR A 203 42.39 -5.37 -0.76
CA THR A 203 42.78 -3.99 -1.15
C THR A 203 42.50 -3.75 -2.62
N GLN A 204 42.89 -4.70 -3.49
CA GLN A 204 42.61 -4.63 -4.91
C GLN A 204 41.10 -4.58 -5.19
N LEU A 205 40.31 -5.42 -4.56
CA LEU A 205 38.86 -5.43 -4.69
C LEU A 205 38.22 -4.07 -4.29
N LEU A 206 38.75 -3.46 -3.21
CA LEU A 206 38.23 -2.15 -2.76
C LEU A 206 38.58 -1.02 -3.72
N PHE A 207 39.79 -1.02 -4.29
CA PHE A 207 40.16 -0.04 -5.32
C PHE A 207 39.33 -0.22 -6.60
N ASP A 208 39.15 -1.45 -7.07
CA ASP A 208 38.35 -1.74 -8.25
C ASP A 208 36.89 -1.28 -8.06
N VAL A 209 36.34 -1.52 -6.88
CA VAL A 209 34.99 -1.03 -6.52
C VAL A 209 34.93 0.48 -6.42
N SER A 210 35.94 1.12 -5.81
CA SER A 210 36.04 2.58 -5.68
C SER A 210 36.13 3.25 -7.03
N ASP A 211 37.05 2.79 -7.91
CA ASP A 211 37.24 3.32 -9.26
C ASP A 211 35.97 3.09 -10.12
N PHE A 212 35.32 1.92 -10.00
CA PHE A 212 34.05 1.63 -10.68
C PHE A 212 32.94 2.56 -10.23
N VAL A 213 32.77 2.77 -8.92
CA VAL A 213 31.74 3.66 -8.36
C VAL A 213 32.05 5.11 -8.73
N GLY A 214 33.30 5.54 -8.60
CA GLY A 214 33.73 6.89 -8.95
C GLY A 214 33.56 7.25 -10.42
N ALA A 215 33.89 6.32 -11.33
CA ALA A 215 33.72 6.50 -12.77
C ALA A 215 32.26 6.41 -13.23
N ASN A 216 31.47 5.55 -12.60
CA ASN A 216 30.13 5.16 -13.09
C ASN A 216 28.97 5.58 -12.18
N TRP A 217 29.16 6.51 -11.22
CA TRP A 217 28.09 6.92 -10.29
C TRP A 217 26.80 7.38 -10.98
N PRO A 218 26.80 8.11 -12.15
CA PRO A 218 25.56 8.47 -12.80
C PRO A 218 24.86 7.25 -13.41
N VAL A 219 25.64 6.29 -13.95
CA VAL A 219 25.11 5.03 -14.49
C VAL A 219 24.51 4.19 -13.37
N LEU A 220 25.15 4.12 -12.20
CA LEU A 220 24.63 3.43 -11.03
C LEU A 220 23.29 4.01 -10.56
N LEU A 221 23.13 5.34 -10.56
CA LEU A 221 21.86 5.99 -10.25
C LEU A 221 20.78 5.66 -11.28
N VAL A 222 21.11 5.67 -12.58
CA VAL A 222 20.18 5.30 -13.65
C VAL A 222 19.78 3.83 -13.53
N VAL A 223 20.73 2.93 -13.27
CA VAL A 223 20.47 1.49 -13.07
C VAL A 223 19.60 1.26 -11.84
N ALA A 224 19.89 1.93 -10.72
CA ALA A 224 19.07 1.86 -9.52
C ALA A 224 17.62 2.36 -9.78
N ALA A 225 17.49 3.48 -10.49
CA ALA A 225 16.17 3.99 -10.90
C ALA A 225 15.45 3.00 -11.84
N LEU A 226 16.14 2.40 -12.79
CA LEU A 226 15.59 1.38 -13.69
C LEU A 226 15.16 0.11 -12.94
N ILE A 227 15.93 -0.34 -11.96
CA ILE A 227 15.58 -1.49 -11.11
C ILE A 227 14.31 -1.18 -10.30
N VAL A 228 14.22 -0.01 -9.69
CA VAL A 228 13.05 0.41 -8.91
C VAL A 228 11.82 0.57 -9.81
N PHE A 229 11.97 1.25 -10.95
CA PHE A 229 10.86 1.51 -11.87
C PHE A 229 10.45 0.24 -12.61
N GLY A 230 11.42 -0.52 -13.13
CA GLY A 230 11.19 -1.81 -13.79
C GLY A 230 10.60 -2.85 -12.84
N GLY A 231 11.07 -2.90 -11.59
CA GLY A 231 10.49 -3.74 -10.54
C GLY A 231 9.03 -3.41 -10.26
N LYS A 232 8.68 -2.12 -10.16
CA LYS A 232 7.28 -1.68 -10.02
C LYS A 232 6.43 -2.07 -11.23
N LEU A 233 6.96 -1.94 -12.45
CA LEU A 233 6.25 -2.33 -13.68
C LEU A 233 6.04 -3.85 -13.75
N LEU A 234 7.05 -4.64 -13.42
CA LEU A 234 6.98 -6.10 -13.37
C LEU A 234 5.98 -6.59 -12.32
N LEU A 235 6.00 -5.99 -11.13
CA LEU A 235 5.06 -6.29 -10.05
C LEU A 235 3.63 -5.78 -10.33
N ALA A 236 3.44 -4.88 -11.29
CA ALA A 236 2.11 -4.50 -11.76
C ALA A 236 1.44 -5.62 -12.58
N GLN A 237 2.20 -6.56 -13.15
CA GLN A 237 1.66 -7.71 -13.85
C GLN A 237 1.11 -8.74 -12.86
N PRO A 238 -0.17 -9.17 -12.97
CA PRO A 238 -0.82 -10.03 -11.98
C PRO A 238 -0.13 -11.40 -11.83
N LYS A 239 0.42 -11.96 -12.92
CA LYS A 239 1.14 -13.25 -12.87
C LYS A 239 2.46 -13.17 -12.11
N VAL A 240 3.24 -12.12 -12.36
CA VAL A 240 4.54 -11.89 -11.69
C VAL A 240 4.30 -11.61 -10.20
N ARG A 241 3.33 -10.75 -9.89
CA ARG A 241 2.97 -10.42 -8.52
C ARG A 241 2.53 -11.65 -7.72
N ARG A 242 1.73 -12.54 -8.32
CA ARG A 242 1.31 -13.79 -7.68
C ARG A 242 2.52 -14.71 -7.32
N GLN A 243 3.50 -14.83 -8.21
CA GLN A 243 4.71 -15.64 -7.96
C GLN A 243 5.60 -14.99 -6.89
N TRP A 244 5.73 -13.66 -6.93
CA TRP A 244 6.47 -12.89 -5.95
C TRP A 244 5.84 -12.99 -4.56
N ASP A 245 4.53 -12.86 -4.46
CA ASP A 245 3.78 -12.99 -3.21
C ASP A 245 3.91 -14.40 -2.63
N ARG A 246 3.91 -15.44 -3.48
CA ARG A 246 4.20 -16.82 -3.08
C ARG A 246 5.62 -16.97 -2.53
N PHE A 247 6.61 -16.41 -3.22
CA PHE A 247 8.00 -16.46 -2.78
C PHE A 247 8.20 -15.78 -1.42
N ILE A 248 7.64 -14.59 -1.24
CA ILE A 248 7.70 -13.86 0.04
C ILE A 248 7.04 -14.68 1.16
N LEU A 249 5.92 -15.32 0.89
CA LEU A 249 5.19 -16.14 1.89
C LEU A 249 6.01 -17.31 2.43
N HIS A 250 6.93 -17.86 1.63
CA HIS A 250 7.79 -18.98 1.99
C HIS A 250 9.21 -18.55 2.39
N ALA A 251 9.52 -17.26 2.34
CA ALA A 251 10.82 -16.75 2.76
C ALA A 251 11.02 -16.95 4.27
N PRO A 252 12.24 -17.32 4.76
CA PRO A 252 12.46 -17.67 6.16
C PRO A 252 12.19 -16.45 7.06
N VAL A 253 12.24 -15.57 7.49
CA VAL A 253 11.88 -14.50 8.44
C VAL A 253 10.66 -13.72 7.97
N VAL A 254 10.69 -13.21 6.73
CA VAL A 254 9.62 -12.35 6.18
C VAL A 254 8.33 -13.14 5.92
N GLY A 255 8.45 -14.41 5.58
CA GLY A 255 7.28 -15.27 5.31
C GLY A 255 6.43 -15.51 6.56
N VAL A 256 7.06 -15.75 7.71
CA VAL A 256 6.35 -15.91 8.99
C VAL A 256 5.58 -14.65 9.33
N LEU A 257 6.20 -13.46 9.17
CA LEU A 257 5.52 -12.20 9.39
C LEU A 257 4.35 -12.00 8.41
N ASN A 258 4.60 -12.26 7.12
CA ASN A 258 3.58 -12.06 6.08
C ASN A 258 2.36 -12.97 6.29
N ARG A 259 2.55 -14.24 6.67
CA ARG A 259 1.48 -15.16 7.06
C ARG A 259 0.65 -14.60 8.21
N LYS A 260 1.30 -14.14 9.29
CA LYS A 260 0.61 -13.54 10.44
C LYS A 260 -0.22 -12.33 10.05
N ILE A 261 0.34 -11.40 9.26
CA ILE A 261 -0.37 -10.20 8.80
C ILE A 261 -1.56 -10.57 7.90
N CYS A 262 -1.36 -11.48 6.93
CA CYS A 262 -2.44 -11.90 6.03
C CYS A 262 -3.56 -12.63 6.79
N THR A 263 -3.20 -13.51 7.73
CA THR A 263 -4.18 -14.24 8.55
C THR A 263 -4.94 -13.28 9.47
N ALA A 264 -4.27 -12.34 10.10
CA ALA A 264 -4.88 -11.34 10.97
C ALA A 264 -5.86 -10.44 10.18
N ARG A 265 -5.47 -9.91 9.03
CA ARG A 265 -6.35 -9.10 8.18
C ARG A 265 -7.59 -9.87 7.73
N PHE A 266 -7.41 -11.11 7.31
CA PHE A 266 -8.53 -11.96 6.93
C PHE A 266 -9.46 -12.22 8.11
N ALA A 267 -8.93 -12.65 9.26
CA ALA A 267 -9.72 -12.93 10.46
C ALA A 267 -10.47 -11.69 10.98
N SER A 268 -9.81 -10.55 10.99
CA SER A 268 -10.40 -9.27 11.43
C SER A 268 -11.54 -8.83 10.49
N THR A 269 -11.33 -8.96 9.18
CA THR A 269 -12.39 -8.65 8.20
C THR A 269 -13.56 -9.64 8.31
N LEU A 270 -13.27 -10.94 8.43
CA LEU A 270 -14.25 -11.99 8.60
C LEU A 270 -15.10 -11.77 9.87
N SER A 271 -14.44 -11.49 10.99
CA SER A 271 -15.10 -11.20 12.27
C SER A 271 -16.01 -9.98 12.20
N ASN A 272 -15.52 -8.88 11.63
CA ASN A 272 -16.29 -7.62 11.55
C ASN A 272 -17.55 -7.75 10.67
N LEU A 273 -17.44 -8.40 9.51
CA LEU A 273 -18.55 -8.56 8.59
C LEU A 273 -19.56 -9.60 9.11
N TYR A 274 -19.07 -10.77 9.55
CA TYR A 274 -19.94 -11.83 10.06
C TYR A 274 -20.70 -11.39 11.33
N GLY A 275 -20.00 -10.76 12.28
CA GLY A 275 -20.60 -10.17 13.48
C GLY A 275 -21.57 -9.00 13.22
N SER A 276 -21.62 -8.50 11.97
CA SER A 276 -22.58 -7.50 11.49
C SER A 276 -23.78 -8.13 10.76
N GLY A 277 -23.86 -9.48 10.72
CA GLY A 277 -24.94 -10.20 10.05
C GLY A 277 -24.80 -10.29 8.53
N VAL A 278 -23.62 -10.00 7.97
CA VAL A 278 -23.35 -10.19 6.54
C VAL A 278 -23.29 -11.69 6.23
N PRO A 279 -23.98 -12.20 5.19
CA PRO A 279 -23.91 -13.61 4.81
C PRO A 279 -22.48 -14.08 4.59
N ILE A 280 -22.15 -15.30 5.04
CA ILE A 280 -20.78 -15.83 5.07
C ILE A 280 -20.08 -15.80 3.70
N ILE A 281 -20.77 -16.11 2.62
CA ILE A 281 -20.22 -16.09 1.26
C ILE A 281 -19.77 -14.68 0.85
N THR A 282 -20.60 -13.68 1.14
CA THR A 282 -20.26 -12.26 0.88
C THR A 282 -19.11 -11.80 1.77
N THR A 283 -19.14 -12.22 3.04
CA THR A 283 -18.07 -11.95 4.01
C THR A 283 -16.74 -12.49 3.55
N LEU A 284 -16.69 -13.74 3.07
CA LEU A 284 -15.46 -14.35 2.55
C LEU A 284 -14.93 -13.65 1.30
N ALA A 285 -15.81 -13.22 0.40
CA ALA A 285 -15.39 -12.47 -0.78
C ALA A 285 -14.75 -11.13 -0.41
N ALA A 286 -15.33 -10.40 0.55
CA ALA A 286 -14.74 -9.15 1.03
C ALA A 286 -13.47 -9.37 1.86
N ALA A 287 -13.42 -10.43 2.67
CA ALA A 287 -12.25 -10.78 3.46
C ALA A 287 -11.06 -11.20 2.57
N ARG A 288 -11.33 -11.89 1.46
CA ARG A 288 -10.30 -12.18 0.44
C ARG A 288 -9.61 -10.91 -0.06
N ASP A 289 -10.39 -9.89 -0.40
CA ASP A 289 -9.86 -8.64 -0.97
C ASP A 289 -9.03 -7.84 0.05
N ALA A 290 -9.23 -8.07 1.34
CA ALA A 290 -8.49 -7.41 2.43
C ALA A 290 -7.12 -8.04 2.73
N ILE A 291 -6.84 -9.27 2.27
CA ILE A 291 -5.62 -10.03 2.59
C ILE A 291 -4.36 -9.31 2.10
N GLY A 292 -4.39 -8.81 0.85
CA GLY A 292 -3.29 -8.10 0.22
C GLY A 292 -2.16 -9.00 -0.29
N ASN A 293 -2.39 -10.31 -0.42
CA ASN A 293 -1.47 -11.29 -1.01
C ASN A 293 -2.16 -12.05 -2.14
N ARG A 294 -1.71 -11.84 -3.37
CA ARG A 294 -2.33 -12.43 -4.58
C ARG A 294 -2.26 -13.96 -4.65
N TRP A 295 -1.29 -14.57 -3.99
CA TRP A 295 -1.21 -16.02 -3.93
C TRP A 295 -2.34 -16.60 -3.07
N ILE A 296 -2.53 -16.06 -1.86
CA ILE A 296 -3.61 -16.46 -0.97
C ILE A 296 -4.96 -16.14 -1.61
N GLU A 297 -5.16 -14.92 -2.12
CA GLU A 297 -6.40 -14.50 -2.81
C GLU A 297 -6.80 -15.46 -3.94
N SER A 298 -5.83 -15.99 -4.69
CA SER A 298 -6.09 -16.87 -5.83
C SER A 298 -6.64 -18.25 -5.46
N GLN A 299 -6.55 -18.66 -4.20
CA GLN A 299 -7.03 -19.95 -3.70
C GLN A 299 -8.49 -19.90 -3.20
N PHE A 300 -9.04 -18.67 -3.09
CA PHE A 300 -10.41 -18.49 -2.59
C PHE A 300 -11.50 -19.00 -3.54
N GLY A 301 -11.21 -19.17 -4.83
CA GLY A 301 -12.14 -19.81 -5.77
C GLY A 301 -12.51 -21.21 -5.28
N ASP A 302 -11.52 -22.04 -5.07
CA ASP A 302 -11.68 -23.42 -4.62
C ASP A 302 -12.32 -23.51 -3.21
N ALA A 303 -11.92 -22.60 -2.31
CA ALA A 303 -12.48 -22.51 -0.97
C ALA A 303 -13.99 -22.15 -0.98
N LEU A 304 -14.41 -21.19 -1.80
CA LEU A 304 -15.80 -20.80 -1.95
C LEU A 304 -16.65 -21.92 -2.59
N ASP A 305 -16.09 -22.64 -3.56
CA ASP A 305 -16.77 -23.77 -4.19
C ASP A 305 -16.91 -24.95 -3.22
N SER A 306 -15.92 -25.18 -2.34
CA SER A 306 -15.99 -26.16 -1.27
C SER A 306 -17.14 -25.85 -0.29
N ILE A 307 -17.28 -24.60 0.13
CA ILE A 307 -18.37 -24.17 1.03
C ILE A 307 -19.74 -24.30 0.35
N ARG A 308 -19.83 -23.94 -0.95
CA ARG A 308 -21.07 -24.14 -1.72
C ARG A 308 -21.45 -25.61 -1.88
N ALA A 309 -20.47 -26.51 -1.90
CA ALA A 309 -20.67 -27.95 -1.90
C ALA A 309 -21.09 -28.52 -0.53
N GLY A 310 -21.13 -27.69 0.53
CA GLY A 310 -21.57 -28.06 1.87
C GLY A 310 -20.45 -28.45 2.84
N HIS A 311 -19.18 -28.25 2.45
CA HIS A 311 -18.06 -28.44 3.39
C HIS A 311 -18.02 -27.31 4.43
N SER A 312 -17.38 -27.59 5.57
CA SER A 312 -17.26 -26.61 6.65
C SER A 312 -16.37 -25.41 6.25
N LEU A 313 -16.60 -24.26 6.86
CA LEU A 313 -15.75 -23.08 6.69
C LEU A 313 -14.32 -23.37 7.16
N SER A 314 -14.16 -24.11 8.25
CA SER A 314 -12.88 -24.52 8.82
C SER A 314 -12.06 -25.37 7.85
N GLU A 315 -12.70 -26.35 7.18
CA GLU A 315 -12.05 -27.18 6.15
C GLU A 315 -11.61 -26.32 4.94
N ALA A 316 -12.51 -25.43 4.46
CA ALA A 316 -12.21 -24.56 3.34
C ALA A 316 -11.03 -23.62 3.65
N ILE A 317 -10.95 -23.05 4.86
CA ILE A 317 -9.84 -22.20 5.30
C ILE A 317 -8.56 -23.01 5.47
N ALA A 318 -8.63 -24.23 6.02
CA ALA A 318 -7.46 -25.10 6.21
C ALA A 318 -6.80 -25.50 4.90
N GLY A 319 -7.57 -25.54 3.79
CA GLY A 319 -7.06 -25.82 2.44
C GLY A 319 -6.27 -24.67 1.81
N ILE A 320 -6.29 -23.46 2.38
CA ILE A 320 -5.60 -22.28 1.84
C ILE A 320 -4.16 -22.22 2.35
N ASP A 321 -3.19 -22.38 1.43
CA ASP A 321 -1.77 -22.22 1.75
C ASP A 321 -1.47 -20.75 2.08
N GLY A 322 -0.95 -20.53 3.28
CA GLY A 322 -0.53 -19.20 3.74
C GLY A 322 -1.23 -18.69 4.98
N PHE A 323 -2.27 -19.34 5.45
CA PHE A 323 -2.90 -19.04 6.72
C PHE A 323 -2.26 -19.82 7.89
N GLU A 324 -2.38 -19.24 9.08
CA GLU A 324 -2.00 -19.94 10.32
C GLU A 324 -3.06 -20.97 10.73
N VAL A 325 -2.60 -22.15 11.15
CA VAL A 325 -3.47 -23.26 11.59
C VAL A 325 -4.41 -22.85 12.72
N LYS A 326 -3.99 -21.91 13.57
CA LYS A 326 -4.85 -21.40 14.66
C LYS A 326 -6.17 -20.85 14.18
N LEU A 327 -6.21 -20.22 13.00
CA LEU A 327 -7.44 -19.68 12.43
C LEU A 327 -8.44 -20.79 12.12
N SER A 328 -8.04 -21.79 11.33
CA SER A 328 -8.93 -22.91 10.95
C SER A 328 -9.38 -23.70 12.16
N SER A 329 -8.50 -23.96 13.13
CA SER A 329 -8.85 -24.65 14.38
C SER A 329 -9.86 -23.86 15.21
N SER A 330 -9.73 -22.54 15.33
CA SER A 330 -10.70 -21.72 16.07
C SER A 330 -12.05 -21.65 15.36
N VAL A 331 -12.03 -21.57 14.02
CA VAL A 331 -13.25 -21.60 13.21
C VAL A 331 -13.98 -22.95 13.38
N ALA A 332 -13.25 -24.08 13.37
CA ALA A 332 -13.83 -25.40 13.59
C ALA A 332 -14.57 -25.49 14.93
N VAL A 333 -13.94 -25.03 16.02
CA VAL A 333 -14.59 -24.98 17.34
C VAL A 333 -15.84 -24.07 17.31
N GLY A 334 -15.78 -22.95 16.56
CA GLY A 334 -16.92 -22.02 16.40
C GLY A 334 -18.09 -22.65 15.66
N GLU A 335 -17.80 -23.43 14.63
CA GLU A 335 -18.81 -24.18 13.86
C GLU A 335 -19.47 -25.28 14.72
N GLU A 336 -18.67 -26.08 15.44
CA GLU A 336 -19.17 -27.15 16.30
C GLU A 336 -20.01 -26.64 17.48
N THR A 337 -19.62 -25.50 18.05
CA THR A 337 -20.32 -24.91 19.21
C THR A 337 -21.46 -23.97 18.86
N GLY A 338 -21.61 -23.62 17.58
CA GLY A 338 -22.57 -22.60 17.12
C GLY A 338 -22.26 -21.18 17.59
N LYS A 339 -21.03 -20.91 18.05
CA LYS A 339 -20.56 -19.60 18.57
C LYS A 339 -19.48 -18.99 17.69
N LEU A 340 -19.68 -19.07 16.37
CA LEU A 340 -18.68 -18.63 15.39
C LEU A 340 -18.37 -17.15 15.51
N ASP A 341 -19.36 -16.30 15.80
CA ASP A 341 -19.21 -14.85 15.96
C ASP A 341 -18.24 -14.47 17.09
N SER A 342 -18.44 -15.05 18.28
CA SER A 342 -17.61 -14.75 19.44
C SER A 342 -16.20 -15.33 19.31
N LEU A 343 -16.05 -16.50 18.70
CA LEU A 343 -14.75 -17.11 18.46
C LEU A 343 -13.96 -16.39 17.37
N LEU A 344 -14.62 -15.94 16.29
CA LEU A 344 -14.02 -15.07 15.28
C LEU A 344 -13.51 -13.75 15.88
N ALA A 345 -14.27 -13.13 16.79
CA ALA A 345 -13.83 -11.91 17.48
C ALA A 345 -12.57 -12.17 18.31
N THR A 346 -12.57 -13.24 19.12
CA THR A 346 -11.44 -13.59 19.99
C THR A 346 -10.19 -13.95 19.19
N ILE A 347 -10.33 -14.80 18.16
CA ILE A 347 -9.16 -15.21 17.34
C ILE A 347 -8.61 -14.02 16.51
N SER A 348 -9.48 -13.13 16.02
CA SER A 348 -9.09 -11.93 15.33
C SER A 348 -8.20 -11.04 16.21
N GLU A 349 -8.61 -10.75 17.44
CA GLU A 349 -7.80 -9.96 18.39
C GLU A 349 -6.46 -10.62 18.70
N THR A 350 -6.45 -11.95 18.85
CA THR A 350 -5.21 -12.71 19.09
C THR A 350 -4.26 -12.63 17.91
N LEU A 351 -4.75 -12.81 16.69
CA LEU A 351 -3.95 -12.75 15.47
C LEU A 351 -3.45 -11.33 15.17
N ASP A 352 -4.28 -10.31 15.42
CA ASP A 352 -3.87 -8.90 15.29
C ASP A 352 -2.70 -8.60 16.26
N TYR A 353 -2.81 -9.03 17.51
CA TYR A 353 -1.74 -8.87 18.49
C TYR A 353 -0.47 -9.62 18.09
N GLU A 354 -0.59 -10.87 17.59
CA GLU A 354 0.56 -11.65 17.13
C GLU A 354 1.24 -11.02 15.91
N ALA A 355 0.47 -10.45 14.96
CA ALA A 355 1.00 -9.75 13.81
C ALA A 355 1.73 -8.46 14.22
N GLU A 356 1.17 -7.70 15.18
CA GLU A 356 1.82 -6.53 15.74
C GLU A 356 3.15 -6.88 16.43
N MET A 357 3.15 -7.91 17.27
CA MET A 357 4.36 -8.37 17.97
C MET A 357 5.43 -8.91 17.01
N ALA A 358 5.03 -9.65 15.98
CA ALA A 358 5.95 -10.14 14.94
C ALA A 358 6.57 -8.97 14.15
N THR A 359 5.78 -7.95 13.84
CA THR A 359 6.27 -6.74 13.18
C THR A 359 7.30 -6.00 14.04
N LYS A 360 7.01 -5.80 15.33
CA LYS A 360 7.94 -5.18 16.28
C LYS A 360 9.25 -5.96 16.38
N ARG A 361 9.17 -7.28 16.51
CA ARG A 361 10.37 -8.16 16.59
C ARG A 361 11.24 -8.04 15.35
N LEU A 362 10.64 -8.03 14.15
CA LEU A 362 11.39 -7.91 12.91
C LEU A 362 12.14 -6.57 12.84
N VAL A 363 11.48 -5.47 13.21
CA VAL A 363 12.10 -4.14 13.23
C VAL A 363 13.26 -4.09 14.25
N THR A 364 13.08 -4.67 15.44
CA THR A 364 14.14 -4.72 16.46
C THR A 364 15.34 -5.53 16.01
N LEU A 365 15.14 -6.58 15.20
CA LEU A 365 16.23 -7.37 14.63
C LEU A 365 17.06 -6.63 13.56
N LEU A 366 16.49 -5.57 12.94
CA LEU A 366 17.26 -4.78 11.96
C LEU A 366 18.44 -4.05 12.61
N GLU A 367 18.33 -3.60 13.86
CA GLU A 367 19.38 -2.85 14.54
C GLU A 367 20.68 -3.65 14.70
N PRO A 368 20.69 -4.86 15.29
CA PRO A 368 21.90 -5.70 15.35
C PRO A 368 22.48 -6.02 13.98
N VAL A 369 21.61 -6.30 12.99
CA VAL A 369 22.07 -6.58 11.62
C VAL A 369 22.80 -5.38 11.03
N MET A 370 22.27 -4.18 11.21
CA MET A 370 22.89 -2.94 10.70
C MET A 370 24.23 -2.67 11.39
N ILE A 371 24.35 -2.92 12.71
CA ILE A 371 25.61 -2.76 13.45
C ILE A 371 26.65 -3.74 12.91
N VAL A 372 26.29 -5.01 12.71
CA VAL A 372 27.20 -6.01 12.16
C VAL A 372 27.64 -5.65 10.73
N VAL A 373 26.70 -5.27 9.88
CA VAL A 373 27.01 -4.81 8.50
C VAL A 373 27.98 -3.62 8.51
N MET A 374 27.72 -2.62 9.35
CA MET A 374 28.60 -1.47 9.49
C MET A 374 29.98 -1.87 9.98
N GLY A 375 30.05 -2.72 11.01
CA GLY A 375 31.33 -3.23 11.52
C GLY A 375 32.15 -4.00 10.48
N LEU A 376 31.49 -4.83 9.67
CA LEU A 376 32.14 -5.57 8.59
C LEU A 376 32.65 -4.63 7.48
N VAL A 377 31.86 -3.65 7.07
CA VAL A 377 32.24 -2.71 6.00
C VAL A 377 33.38 -1.80 6.46
N VAL A 378 33.23 -1.13 7.60
CA VAL A 378 34.24 -0.21 8.12
C VAL A 378 35.50 -1.00 8.50
N GLY A 379 35.37 -2.13 9.19
CA GLY A 379 36.49 -3.00 9.51
C GLY A 379 37.22 -3.53 8.27
N GLY A 380 36.48 -3.89 7.22
CA GLY A 380 37.04 -4.29 5.93
C GLY A 380 37.85 -3.18 5.25
N ILE A 381 37.32 -1.95 5.24
CA ILE A 381 38.06 -0.78 4.68
C ILE A 381 39.34 -0.51 5.48
N VAL A 382 39.22 -0.51 6.81
CA VAL A 382 40.40 -0.29 7.69
C VAL A 382 41.46 -1.40 7.48
N ALA A 383 41.06 -2.65 7.44
CA ALA A 383 41.95 -3.78 7.19
C ALA A 383 42.62 -3.67 5.81
N ALA A 384 41.90 -3.28 4.76
CA ALA A 384 42.41 -3.14 3.43
C ALA A 384 43.45 -1.99 3.26
N VAL A 385 43.39 -0.99 4.14
CA VAL A 385 44.36 0.09 4.20
C VAL A 385 45.57 -0.29 5.07
N ILE A 386 45.33 -0.89 6.22
CA ILE A 386 46.39 -1.19 7.20
C ILE A 386 47.27 -2.38 6.80
N VAL A 387 46.71 -3.45 6.24
CA VAL A 387 47.45 -4.67 5.90
C VAL A 387 48.60 -4.40 4.92
N PRO A 388 48.40 -3.68 3.80
CA PRO A 388 49.53 -3.34 2.89
C PRO A 388 50.58 -2.45 3.54
N ILE A 389 50.18 -1.51 4.43
CA ILE A 389 51.12 -0.64 5.14
C ILE A 389 52.09 -1.50 5.99
N TYR A 390 51.56 -2.47 6.73
CA TYR A 390 52.42 -3.38 7.51
C TYR A 390 53.32 -4.26 6.63
N GLN A 391 52.84 -4.70 5.48
CA GLN A 391 53.65 -5.48 4.53
C GLN A 391 54.80 -4.66 3.95
N SER A 392 54.58 -3.38 3.62
CA SER A 392 55.67 -2.49 3.12
C SER A 392 56.75 -2.24 4.17
N TYR A 393 56.42 -2.12 5.45
CA TYR A 393 57.42 -2.03 6.50
C TYR A 393 58.23 -3.31 6.68
N GLY A 394 57.63 -4.48 6.47
CA GLY A 394 58.31 -5.77 6.53
C GLY A 394 59.39 -5.97 5.42
N THR A 395 59.10 -5.48 4.21
CA THR A 395 60.02 -5.54 3.08
C THR A 395 61.20 -4.57 3.22
N ILE A 396 60.99 -3.35 3.76
CA ILE A 396 62.04 -2.37 4.03
C ILE A 396 62.99 -2.87 5.15
N GLY A 397 62.43 -3.50 6.19
CA GLY A 397 63.25 -4.08 7.28
C GLY A 397 64.13 -5.26 6.84
N ALA A 398 63.67 -6.06 5.88
CA ALA A 398 64.43 -7.21 5.35
C ALA A 398 65.56 -6.77 4.42
N SER A 399 65.40 -5.64 3.70
CA SER A 399 66.47 -5.07 2.83
C SER A 399 67.56 -4.30 3.59
N SER A 400 67.26 -3.79 4.80
CA SER A 400 68.23 -3.09 5.67
C SER A 400 69.06 -4.02 6.57
N GLY A 401 68.74 -5.30 6.65
CA GLY A 401 69.47 -6.29 7.46
C GLY A 401 70.47 -7.13 6.66
N ALA A 402 70.73 -6.83 5.40
CA ALA A 402 71.64 -7.54 4.50
C ALA A 402 72.87 -6.70 4.12
N ILE A 403 73.43 -5.89 5.06
CA ILE A 403 74.73 -5.24 4.93
C ILE A 403 75.67 -5.74 6.03
#